data_4a108a79f5f2c1e2e6cf9a2eb015cc1b
#
_entry.id   4a108a79f5f2c1e2e6cf9a2eb015cc1b
#
_cell.length_a   1.000
_cell.length_b   1.000
_cell.length_c   1.000
_cell.angle_alpha   90.00
_cell.angle_beta   90.00
_cell.angle_gamma   90.00
#
_symmetry.space_group_name_H-M   'P 1'
#
loop_
_entity.id
_entity.type
_entity.pdbx_description
1 polymer ?
#
loop_
_entity_poly.entity_id
_entity_poly.type
_entity_poly.pdbx_seq_one_letter_code
_entity_poly.pdbx_strand_id
1 'polypeptide(L)'
;IGAVEGTRAARLETRFPTLEAAEADRLLRRYHPDYRPEGKRAIAVGPNRGDQAPLELVDLLEAQPLIEPGDVELSRIERDVDLLILGGGGAGTVAALWAVEAGLAPSQVLIATKLRHGDANSMMAQGGIQAAVAPGDSPAQHFLDAYGGGHFTNRRDLVRALVEDAPGILRWHEAL
;
A
#
# COMPACT_ATOMS: atom_id res chain seq x y z
N ILE A 1 -24.25 4.55 9.30
CA ILE A 1 -23.38 3.61 8.55
C ILE A 1 -24.25 2.83 7.55
N GLY A 2 -25.36 2.15 7.96
CA GLY A 2 -26.17 1.33 7.04
C GLY A 2 -26.64 2.04 5.78
N ALA A 3 -27.10 3.29 5.89
CA ALA A 3 -27.50 4.11 4.73
C ALA A 3 -26.33 4.40 3.78
N VAL A 4 -25.13 4.64 4.32
CA VAL A 4 -23.90 4.86 3.54
C VAL A 4 -23.43 3.60 2.84
N GLU A 5 -23.46 2.47 3.52
CA GLU A 5 -23.12 1.16 2.92
C GLU A 5 -24.11 0.77 1.81
N GLY A 6 -25.40 1.07 1.99
CA GLY A 6 -26.42 0.79 0.97
C GLY A 6 -26.22 1.54 -0.35
N THR A 7 -25.50 2.68 -0.32
CA THR A 7 -25.16 3.46 -1.53
C THR A 7 -23.75 3.21 -2.05
N ARG A 8 -22.97 2.30 -1.43
CA ARG A 8 -21.56 2.09 -1.73
C ARG A 8 -21.31 1.74 -3.19
N ALA A 9 -22.02 0.78 -3.75
CA ALA A 9 -21.85 0.36 -5.14
C ALA A 9 -22.05 1.54 -6.10
N ALA A 10 -23.15 2.28 -5.94
CA ALA A 10 -23.43 3.44 -6.79
C ALA A 10 -22.35 4.54 -6.66
N ARG A 11 -21.83 4.78 -5.44
CA ARG A 11 -20.77 5.78 -5.23
C ARG A 11 -19.44 5.36 -5.86
N LEU A 12 -19.09 4.08 -5.85
CA LEU A 12 -17.88 3.57 -6.49
C LEU A 12 -17.96 3.64 -8.02
N GLU A 13 -19.16 3.58 -8.59
CA GLU A 13 -19.39 3.74 -10.03
C GLU A 13 -19.53 5.21 -10.45
N THR A 14 -19.70 6.13 -9.49
CA THR A 14 -19.84 7.55 -9.78
C THR A 14 -18.54 8.11 -10.35
N ARG A 15 -18.62 8.61 -11.58
CA ARG A 15 -17.52 9.34 -12.20
C ARG A 15 -17.71 10.84 -11.92
N PHE A 16 -16.72 11.40 -11.24
CA PHE A 16 -16.69 12.85 -11.04
C PHE A 16 -16.21 13.55 -12.32
N PRO A 17 -16.68 14.78 -12.57
CA PRO A 17 -16.18 15.57 -13.68
C PRO A 17 -14.66 15.73 -13.57
N THR A 18 -13.96 15.39 -14.64
CA THR A 18 -12.52 15.62 -14.78
C THR A 18 -12.28 16.67 -15.82
N LEU A 19 -11.17 17.38 -15.70
CA LEU A 19 -10.76 18.32 -16.73
C LEU A 19 -10.51 17.59 -18.04
N GLU A 20 -10.94 18.18 -19.14
CA GLU A 20 -10.52 17.72 -20.47
C GLU A 20 -9.01 17.83 -20.61
N ALA A 21 -8.41 16.88 -21.34
CA ALA A 21 -6.94 16.78 -21.45
C ALA A 21 -6.27 18.08 -21.92
N ALA A 22 -6.89 18.79 -22.86
CA ALA A 22 -6.39 20.08 -23.36
C ALA A 22 -6.47 21.20 -22.30
N GLU A 23 -7.48 21.19 -21.47
CA GLU A 23 -7.61 22.16 -20.38
C GLU A 23 -6.64 21.85 -19.23
N ALA A 24 -6.47 20.59 -18.89
CA ALA A 24 -5.47 20.15 -17.92
C ALA A 24 -4.05 20.52 -18.37
N ASP A 25 -3.71 20.28 -19.64
CA ASP A 25 -2.41 20.67 -20.22
C ASP A 25 -2.20 22.20 -20.16
N ARG A 26 -3.23 22.99 -20.51
CA ARG A 26 -3.17 24.46 -20.42
C ARG A 26 -2.90 24.95 -19.00
N LEU A 27 -3.59 24.38 -18.00
CA LEU A 27 -3.40 24.74 -16.61
C LEU A 27 -2.03 24.34 -16.09
N LEU A 28 -1.56 23.15 -16.44
CA LEU A 28 -0.24 22.66 -16.06
C LEU A 28 0.87 23.52 -16.66
N ARG A 29 0.79 23.89 -17.94
CA ARG A 29 1.75 24.81 -18.57
C ARG A 29 1.81 26.18 -17.92
N ARG A 30 0.67 26.65 -17.41
CA ARG A 30 0.58 27.98 -16.81
C ARG A 30 1.04 28.04 -15.37
N TYR A 31 0.79 26.98 -14.59
CA TYR A 31 0.91 27.03 -13.13
C TYR A 31 1.90 26.02 -12.54
N HIS A 32 2.30 24.99 -13.30
CA HIS A 32 3.25 24.00 -12.82
C HIS A 32 4.64 24.29 -13.41
N PRO A 33 5.62 24.75 -12.60
CA PRO A 33 6.90 25.22 -13.10
C PRO A 33 7.73 24.14 -13.81
N ASP A 34 7.55 22.89 -13.39
CA ASP A 34 8.31 21.74 -13.92
C ASP A 34 7.53 20.92 -14.96
N TYR A 35 6.39 21.43 -15.44
CA TYR A 35 5.59 20.70 -16.41
C TYR A 35 6.26 20.66 -17.79
N ARG A 36 6.53 19.44 -18.26
CA ARG A 36 7.14 19.15 -19.56
C ARG A 36 6.29 18.14 -20.32
N PRO A 37 5.47 18.58 -21.29
CA PRO A 37 4.61 17.65 -22.06
C PRO A 37 5.42 16.61 -22.85
N GLU A 38 6.61 16.98 -23.33
CA GLU A 38 7.53 16.09 -24.04
C GLU A 38 8.12 15.00 -23.14
N GLY A 39 8.05 15.15 -21.82
CA GLY A 39 8.44 14.16 -20.84
C GLY A 39 7.35 13.12 -20.55
N LYS A 40 6.33 13.01 -21.40
CA LYS A 40 5.24 12.05 -21.25
C LYS A 40 5.09 11.18 -22.48
N ARG A 41 4.61 9.96 -22.27
CA ARG A 41 4.14 9.06 -23.34
C ARG A 41 2.93 8.23 -22.86
N ALA A 42 2.23 7.62 -23.79
CA ALA A 42 1.11 6.75 -23.48
C ALA A 42 1.59 5.45 -22.85
N ILE A 43 0.88 4.99 -21.82
CA ILE A 43 1.04 3.67 -21.22
C ILE A 43 0.54 2.61 -22.22
N ALA A 44 1.34 1.59 -22.49
CA ALA A 44 0.99 0.53 -23.42
C ALA A 44 0.39 -0.73 -22.74
N VAL A 45 0.45 -0.83 -21.41
CA VAL A 45 0.08 -2.03 -20.64
C VAL A 45 -0.95 -1.73 -19.55
N GLY A 46 -1.68 -2.76 -19.14
CA GLY A 46 -2.57 -2.71 -17.99
C GLY A 46 -3.86 -1.89 -18.20
N PRO A 47 -4.61 -1.63 -17.10
CA PRO A 47 -5.91 -0.97 -17.15
C PRO A 47 -5.86 0.51 -17.56
N ASN A 48 -4.69 1.16 -17.41
CA ASN A 48 -4.45 2.55 -17.78
C ASN A 48 -3.85 2.70 -19.18
N ARG A 49 -3.98 1.68 -20.02
CA ARG A 49 -3.47 1.71 -21.38
C ARG A 49 -4.05 2.89 -22.17
N GLY A 50 -3.19 3.71 -22.74
CA GLY A 50 -3.53 4.91 -23.48
C GLY A 50 -3.44 6.21 -22.68
N ASP A 51 -3.38 6.15 -21.37
CA ASP A 51 -3.21 7.33 -20.53
C ASP A 51 -1.79 7.91 -20.68
N GLN A 52 -1.69 9.24 -20.66
CA GLN A 52 -0.40 9.93 -20.72
C GLN A 52 0.23 10.02 -19.34
N ALA A 53 1.44 9.50 -19.19
CA ALA A 53 2.18 9.53 -17.94
C ALA A 53 3.65 9.92 -18.15
N PRO A 54 4.36 10.39 -17.11
CA PRO A 54 5.79 10.66 -17.17
C PRO A 54 6.57 9.44 -17.68
N LEU A 55 7.60 9.70 -18.48
CA LEU A 55 8.43 8.65 -19.11
C LEU A 55 8.94 7.65 -18.08
N GLU A 56 9.44 8.12 -16.94
CA GLU A 56 10.02 7.29 -15.88
C GLU A 56 8.97 6.35 -15.27
N LEU A 57 7.73 6.84 -15.10
CA LEU A 57 6.63 6.00 -14.61
C LEU A 57 6.26 4.94 -15.64
N VAL A 58 6.15 5.33 -16.92
CA VAL A 58 5.78 4.38 -17.97
C VAL A 58 6.88 3.34 -18.18
N ASP A 59 8.15 3.73 -18.14
CA ASP A 59 9.28 2.80 -18.22
C ASP A 59 9.25 1.79 -17.07
N LEU A 60 8.89 2.23 -15.86
CA LEU A 60 8.73 1.34 -14.71
C LEU A 60 7.54 0.37 -14.87
N LEU A 61 6.40 0.86 -15.36
CA LEU A 61 5.19 0.05 -15.57
C LEU A 61 5.37 -0.99 -16.69
N GLU A 62 6.16 -0.66 -17.70
CA GLU A 62 6.40 -1.49 -18.88
C GLU A 62 7.72 -2.30 -18.80
N ALA A 63 8.45 -2.17 -17.67
CA ALA A 63 9.67 -2.92 -17.46
C ALA A 63 9.42 -4.42 -17.56
N GLN A 64 10.25 -5.09 -18.34
CA GLN A 64 10.23 -6.56 -18.45
C GLN A 64 10.93 -7.18 -17.23
N PRO A 65 10.55 -8.40 -16.83
CA PRO A 65 11.28 -9.11 -15.80
C PRO A 65 12.74 -9.37 -16.26
N LEU A 66 13.67 -9.24 -15.32
CA LEU A 66 15.09 -9.54 -15.58
C LEU A 66 15.36 -11.04 -15.71
N ILE A 67 14.45 -11.87 -15.21
CA ILE A 67 14.55 -13.33 -15.20
C ILE A 67 13.27 -13.89 -15.81
N GLU A 68 13.43 -14.68 -16.85
CA GLU A 68 12.33 -15.44 -17.43
C GLU A 68 12.07 -16.71 -16.62
N PRO A 69 10.81 -17.23 -16.58
CA PRO A 69 10.51 -18.44 -15.85
C PRO A 69 11.39 -19.65 -16.22
N GLY A 70 11.86 -19.72 -17.47
CA GLY A 70 12.75 -20.77 -17.96
C GLY A 70 14.19 -20.68 -17.47
N ASP A 71 14.59 -19.52 -16.93
CA ASP A 71 15.94 -19.32 -16.37
C ASP A 71 16.04 -19.80 -14.91
N VAL A 72 14.88 -20.16 -14.30
CA VAL A 72 14.83 -20.60 -12.92
C VAL A 72 15.05 -22.10 -12.82
N GLU A 73 16.18 -22.51 -12.26
CA GLU A 73 16.48 -23.91 -12.01
C GLU A 73 15.90 -24.36 -10.66
N LEU A 74 14.71 -24.95 -10.69
CA LEU A 74 13.98 -25.38 -9.49
C LEU A 74 14.69 -26.55 -8.73
N SER A 75 15.70 -27.18 -9.32
CA SER A 75 16.51 -28.18 -8.64
C SER A 75 17.55 -27.58 -7.68
N ARG A 76 17.84 -26.29 -7.82
CA ARG A 76 18.77 -25.53 -6.97
C ARG A 76 18.02 -24.77 -5.87
N ILE A 77 17.63 -25.48 -4.84
CA ILE A 77 17.01 -24.87 -3.66
C ILE A 77 18.15 -24.40 -2.73
N GLU A 78 18.21 -23.08 -2.50
CA GLU A 78 19.20 -22.48 -1.59
C GLU A 78 18.72 -22.43 -0.15
N ARG A 79 17.41 -22.29 0.05
CA ARG A 79 16.76 -22.21 1.36
C ARG A 79 15.46 -23.00 1.34
N ASP A 80 15.29 -23.81 2.36
CA ASP A 80 14.06 -24.53 2.67
C ASP A 80 13.59 -24.03 4.05
N VAL A 81 12.41 -23.40 4.10
CA VAL A 81 11.91 -22.72 5.29
C VAL A 81 10.41 -22.96 5.46
N ASP A 82 9.94 -22.95 6.70
CA ASP A 82 8.51 -23.11 6.99
C ASP A 82 7.70 -21.86 6.64
N LEU A 83 8.33 -20.67 6.70
CA LEU A 83 7.67 -19.40 6.41
C LEU A 83 8.54 -18.51 5.53
N LEU A 84 8.07 -18.24 4.32
CA LEU A 84 8.64 -17.25 3.42
C LEU A 84 7.75 -15.99 3.41
N ILE A 85 8.33 -14.84 3.75
CA ILE A 85 7.68 -13.53 3.73
C ILE A 85 8.26 -12.72 2.57
N LEU A 86 7.40 -12.25 1.68
CA LEU A 86 7.77 -11.40 0.55
C LEU A 86 7.52 -9.93 0.89
N GLY A 87 8.60 -9.22 1.17
CA GLY A 87 8.60 -7.80 1.51
C GLY A 87 9.11 -7.50 2.92
N GLY A 88 10.12 -6.65 3.03
CA GLY A 88 10.78 -6.27 4.29
C GLY A 88 10.28 -4.93 4.87
N GLY A 89 9.03 -4.56 4.64
CA GLY A 89 8.38 -3.42 5.28
C GLY A 89 7.78 -3.76 6.65
N GLY A 90 7.04 -2.83 7.26
CA GLY A 90 6.43 -3.01 8.58
C GLY A 90 5.61 -4.29 8.70
N ALA A 91 4.74 -4.58 7.75
CA ALA A 91 3.91 -5.79 7.76
C ALA A 91 4.74 -7.08 7.73
N GLY A 92 5.76 -7.15 6.87
CA GLY A 92 6.62 -8.32 6.78
C GLY A 92 7.48 -8.53 8.03
N THR A 93 7.99 -7.44 8.60
CA THR A 93 8.75 -7.48 9.86
C THR A 93 7.89 -7.97 11.02
N VAL A 94 6.69 -7.41 11.17
CA VAL A 94 5.75 -7.83 12.21
C VAL A 94 5.33 -9.29 12.05
N ALA A 95 5.06 -9.73 10.81
CA ALA A 95 4.73 -11.13 10.54
C ALA A 95 5.85 -12.09 10.96
N ALA A 96 7.11 -11.73 10.71
CA ALA A 96 8.25 -12.52 11.14
C ALA A 96 8.39 -12.59 12.66
N LEU A 97 8.25 -11.44 13.34
CA LEU A 97 8.32 -11.39 14.81
C LEU A 97 7.22 -12.22 15.45
N TRP A 98 6.00 -12.09 14.99
CA TRP A 98 4.87 -12.86 15.50
C TRP A 98 4.99 -14.35 15.22
N ALA A 99 5.54 -14.75 14.10
CA ALA A 99 5.81 -16.17 13.80
C ALA A 99 6.78 -16.77 14.82
N VAL A 100 7.84 -16.02 15.16
CA VAL A 100 8.81 -16.43 16.18
C VAL A 100 8.19 -16.46 17.58
N GLU A 101 7.40 -15.44 17.96
CA GLU A 101 6.66 -15.43 19.23
C GLU A 101 5.66 -16.58 19.32
N ALA A 102 5.06 -16.99 18.21
CA ALA A 102 4.19 -18.15 18.11
C ALA A 102 4.93 -19.50 18.19
N GLY A 103 6.24 -19.48 18.28
CA GLY A 103 7.08 -20.66 18.48
C GLY A 103 7.78 -21.20 17.23
N LEU A 104 7.69 -20.50 16.09
CA LEU A 104 8.45 -20.88 14.91
C LEU A 104 9.96 -20.58 15.12
N ALA A 105 10.83 -21.53 14.82
CA ALA A 105 12.27 -21.30 14.94
C ALA A 105 12.72 -20.16 14.01
N PRO A 106 13.51 -19.19 14.47
CA PRO A 106 13.97 -18.07 13.63
C PRO A 106 14.68 -18.50 12.34
N SER A 107 15.37 -19.64 12.37
CA SER A 107 16.03 -20.24 11.20
C SER A 107 15.04 -20.73 10.13
N GLN A 108 13.78 -20.89 10.47
CA GLN A 108 12.71 -21.34 9.59
C GLN A 108 11.86 -20.18 9.06
N VAL A 109 12.25 -18.95 9.35
CA VAL A 109 11.59 -17.73 8.83
C VAL A 109 12.55 -17.01 7.89
N LEU A 110 12.12 -16.76 6.67
CA LEU A 110 12.88 -16.01 5.67
C LEU A 110 12.09 -14.80 5.19
N ILE A 111 12.69 -13.61 5.27
CA ILE A 111 12.17 -12.42 4.62
C ILE A 111 12.95 -12.19 3.33
N ALA A 112 12.26 -12.26 2.19
CA ALA A 112 12.80 -11.87 0.90
C ALA A 112 12.37 -10.45 0.56
N THR A 113 13.31 -9.56 0.31
CA THR A 113 13.04 -8.14 0.03
C THR A 113 13.82 -7.66 -1.18
N LYS A 114 13.25 -6.73 -1.95
CA LYS A 114 13.86 -6.16 -3.15
C LYS A 114 15.11 -5.31 -2.83
N LEU A 115 15.06 -4.60 -1.72
CA LEU A 115 16.13 -3.72 -1.23
C LEU A 115 16.65 -4.25 0.12
N ARG A 116 17.38 -3.43 0.88
CA ARG A 116 17.76 -3.80 2.25
C ARG A 116 16.52 -3.98 3.12
N HIS A 117 16.60 -4.80 4.13
CA HIS A 117 15.54 -4.90 5.12
C HIS A 117 15.27 -3.52 5.76
N GLY A 118 14.02 -3.12 5.81
CA GLY A 118 13.60 -1.80 6.27
C GLY A 118 13.50 -0.75 5.17
N ASP A 119 14.15 -0.90 4.01
CA ASP A 119 14.00 0.04 2.88
C ASP A 119 12.60 -0.12 2.24
N ALA A 120 11.59 0.44 2.90
CA ALA A 120 10.19 0.35 2.51
C ALA A 120 9.43 1.61 2.90
N ASN A 121 8.21 1.76 2.42
CA ASN A 121 7.37 2.91 2.73
C ASN A 121 7.17 3.14 4.24
N SER A 122 7.17 2.08 5.04
CA SER A 122 7.05 2.18 6.50
C SER A 122 8.19 2.98 7.13
N MET A 123 9.43 2.85 6.62
CA MET A 123 10.57 3.61 7.10
C MET A 123 10.53 5.08 6.66
N MET A 124 9.88 5.36 5.52
CA MET A 124 9.74 6.71 4.97
C MET A 124 8.55 7.46 5.55
N ALA A 125 7.66 6.79 6.27
CA ALA A 125 6.49 7.39 6.89
C ALA A 125 6.92 8.35 8.01
N GLN A 126 6.33 9.55 8.04
CA GLN A 126 6.68 10.61 9.00
C GLN A 126 5.51 10.98 9.93
N GLY A 127 4.33 10.45 9.69
CA GLY A 127 3.09 10.79 10.41
C GLY A 127 2.90 10.06 11.74
N GLY A 128 3.69 9.04 12.03
CA GLY A 128 3.52 8.19 13.20
C GLY A 128 2.40 7.13 13.04
N ILE A 129 2.00 6.55 14.17
CA ILE A 129 0.95 5.54 14.26
C ILE A 129 -0.23 6.15 14.99
N GLN A 130 -1.44 5.98 14.45
CA GLN A 130 -2.68 6.37 15.12
C GLN A 130 -3.30 5.15 15.82
N ALA A 131 -3.58 5.31 17.10
CA ALA A 131 -4.27 4.32 17.91
C ALA A 131 -5.08 5.02 19.02
N ALA A 132 -6.24 4.49 19.33
CA ALA A 132 -7.12 5.02 20.36
C ALA A 132 -6.64 4.59 21.76
N VAL A 133 -5.60 5.25 22.28
CA VAL A 133 -4.98 4.93 23.58
C VAL A 133 -5.10 6.07 24.61
N ALA A 134 -5.50 7.26 24.17
CA ALA A 134 -5.68 8.39 25.07
C ALA A 134 -6.93 8.25 25.96
N PRO A 135 -6.93 8.84 27.18
CA PRO A 135 -8.14 8.90 27.99
C PRO A 135 -9.29 9.59 27.25
N GLY A 136 -10.43 8.93 27.17
CA GLY A 136 -11.61 9.45 26.47
C GLY A 136 -11.68 9.12 24.98
N ASP A 137 -10.65 8.54 24.42
CA ASP A 137 -10.66 8.01 23.06
C ASP A 137 -11.15 6.54 23.01
N SER A 138 -11.51 6.07 21.85
CA SER A 138 -11.98 4.70 21.68
C SER A 138 -11.80 4.18 20.25
N PRO A 139 -11.66 2.88 20.03
CA PRO A 139 -11.71 2.29 18.71
C PRO A 139 -12.96 2.66 17.90
N ALA A 140 -14.08 2.87 18.58
CA ALA A 140 -15.33 3.30 17.93
C ALA A 140 -15.22 4.72 17.36
N GLN A 141 -14.63 5.67 18.11
CA GLN A 141 -14.37 7.02 17.61
C GLN A 141 -13.36 6.98 16.48
N HIS A 142 -12.25 6.28 16.66
CA HIS A 142 -11.24 6.10 15.61
C HIS A 142 -11.83 5.47 14.34
N PHE A 143 -12.78 4.52 14.49
CA PHE A 143 -13.51 3.97 13.34
C PHE A 143 -14.29 5.04 12.58
N LEU A 144 -15.04 5.89 13.29
CA LEU A 144 -15.83 6.94 12.66
C LEU A 144 -14.95 7.94 11.93
N ASP A 145 -13.85 8.33 12.53
CA ASP A 145 -12.89 9.27 11.95
C ASP A 145 -12.21 8.70 10.70
N ALA A 146 -11.69 7.47 10.78
CA ALA A 146 -11.04 6.81 9.66
C ALA A 146 -12.02 6.49 8.52
N TYR A 147 -13.24 6.05 8.85
CA TYR A 147 -14.27 5.71 7.87
C TYR A 147 -14.81 6.95 7.18
N GLY A 148 -15.02 8.03 7.94
CA GLY A 148 -15.42 9.34 7.43
C GLY A 148 -14.31 10.01 6.61
N GLY A 149 -13.08 9.98 7.10
CA GLY A 149 -11.90 10.51 6.39
C GLY A 149 -11.65 9.83 5.05
N GLY A 150 -11.97 8.55 4.93
CA GLY A 150 -11.96 7.82 3.67
C GLY A 150 -13.20 8.07 2.79
N HIS A 151 -14.00 9.09 3.08
CA HIS A 151 -15.24 9.42 2.36
C HIS A 151 -16.19 8.23 2.21
N PHE A 152 -16.19 7.30 3.17
CA PHE A 152 -17.02 6.10 3.19
C PHE A 152 -16.77 5.14 2.01
N THR A 153 -15.62 5.24 1.36
CA THR A 153 -15.22 4.32 0.28
C THR A 153 -14.42 3.14 0.78
N ASN A 154 -13.87 3.23 1.99
CA ASN A 154 -13.11 2.17 2.65
C ASN A 154 -13.97 0.91 2.84
N ARG A 155 -13.33 -0.21 2.93
CA ARG A 155 -13.96 -1.46 3.38
C ARG A 155 -14.14 -1.41 4.90
N ARG A 156 -15.39 -1.49 5.33
CA ARG A 156 -15.77 -1.37 6.74
C ARG A 156 -15.11 -2.42 7.63
N ASP A 157 -15.04 -3.66 7.15
CA ASP A 157 -14.42 -4.80 7.84
C ASP A 157 -12.93 -4.56 8.11
N LEU A 158 -12.21 -4.01 7.13
CA LEU A 158 -10.79 -3.71 7.26
C LEU A 158 -10.53 -2.53 8.20
N VAL A 159 -11.33 -1.45 8.10
CA VAL A 159 -11.22 -0.31 9.03
C VAL A 159 -11.51 -0.77 10.46
N ARG A 160 -12.50 -1.63 10.66
CA ARG A 160 -12.82 -2.19 11.98
C ARG A 160 -11.65 -2.97 12.56
N ALA A 161 -11.07 -3.90 11.79
CA ALA A 161 -9.92 -4.70 12.24
C ALA A 161 -8.74 -3.78 12.61
N LEU A 162 -8.44 -2.79 11.78
CA LEU A 162 -7.37 -1.82 12.03
C LEU A 162 -7.54 -1.09 13.37
N VAL A 163 -8.71 -0.53 13.63
CA VAL A 163 -8.93 0.30 14.84
C VAL A 163 -9.08 -0.51 16.11
N GLU A 164 -9.61 -1.74 16.00
CA GLU A 164 -9.73 -2.67 17.15
C GLU A 164 -8.35 -3.21 17.56
N ASP A 165 -7.46 -3.49 16.61
CA ASP A 165 -6.13 -4.03 16.86
C ASP A 165 -5.10 -2.96 17.25
N ALA A 166 -5.22 -1.74 16.74
CA ALA A 166 -4.21 -0.68 16.88
C ALA A 166 -3.74 -0.43 18.32
N PRO A 167 -4.62 -0.35 19.36
CA PRO A 167 -4.17 -0.18 20.75
C PRO A 167 -3.33 -1.34 21.27
N GLY A 168 -3.65 -2.56 20.84
CA GLY A 168 -2.89 -3.76 21.18
C GLY A 168 -1.51 -3.78 20.54
N ILE A 169 -1.48 -3.44 19.27
CA ILE A 169 -0.24 -3.36 18.48
C ILE A 169 0.71 -2.30 19.03
N LEU A 170 0.20 -1.13 19.43
CA LEU A 170 1.04 -0.09 20.03
C LEU A 170 1.69 -0.57 21.33
N ARG A 171 0.93 -1.19 22.22
CA ARG A 171 1.48 -1.77 23.47
C ARG A 171 2.50 -2.88 23.20
N TRP A 172 2.25 -3.68 22.19
CA TRP A 172 3.19 -4.73 21.79
C TRP A 172 4.52 -4.12 21.28
N HIS A 173 4.47 -3.04 20.47
CA HIS A 173 5.67 -2.33 20.04
C HIS A 173 6.46 -1.72 21.20
N GLU A 174 5.77 -1.22 22.22
CA GLU A 174 6.44 -0.66 23.43
C GLU A 174 7.13 -1.76 24.26
N ALA A 175 6.73 -3.01 24.10
CA ALA A 175 7.28 -4.15 24.82
C ALA A 175 8.47 -4.84 24.11
N LEU A 176 8.72 -4.53 22.83
CA LEU A 176 9.88 -5.01 22.06
C LEU A 176 11.18 -4.34 22.51
#